data_0930181750c5c9b95df52ab13d7e9776
#
_entry.id   0930181750c5c9b95df52ab13d7e9776
#
_cell.length_a   1.000
_cell.length_b   1.000
_cell.length_c   1.000
_cell.angle_alpha   90.00
_cell.angle_beta   90.00
_cell.angle_gamma   90.00
#
_symmetry.space_group_name_H-M   'P 1'
#
loop_
_entity.id
_entity.type
_entity.pdbx_description
1 polymer ?
#
loop_
_entity_poly.entity_id
_entity_poly.type
_entity_poly.pdbx_seq_one_letter_code
_entity_poly.pdbx_strand_id
1 'polypeptide(L)'
;MLSARNLSTNQATLVGLIAPICWGMSVSLVRGIAEGFGLAQGQFFLYCVSTLCVLFTVGMPDFRKIDRRYLLIGIPTANLSSLSFCLAIFTSSGGAQTMEVGMVNYLWPALTILFAVLFNRIGTRWWLYPGLVIAFAGIVVILSGDQGFSFAEFAARFAENPVSYVLALTAAVTWAGYSSMTRAWGGTTNPTTIIFIVDTMIFGILWLFGFGAEPVAAGSAHGIVSVIFGGIAVGAAYAAWTLGMSRGNMAVLAAASYFTPVLSCVFATFWIDAELDSGFWSGVALVVAGSLLCWDATGRGMRALKVAGKKEKNEE
;
A
#
# COMPACT_ATOMS: atom_id res chain seq x y z
N MET A 1 -13.27 -8.44 -19.19
CA MET A 1 -13.44 -7.08 -18.60
C MET A 1 -14.54 -7.14 -17.56
N LEU A 2 -14.21 -7.10 -16.28
CA LEU A 2 -15.20 -6.87 -15.23
C LEU A 2 -15.70 -5.43 -15.38
N SER A 3 -16.90 -5.27 -15.97
CA SER A 3 -17.53 -3.95 -16.08
C SER A 3 -17.76 -3.42 -14.67
N ALA A 4 -16.90 -2.49 -14.24
CA ALA A 4 -16.97 -1.86 -12.93
C ALA A 4 -18.34 -1.19 -12.62
N ARG A 5 -19.21 -1.06 -13.61
CA ARG A 5 -20.49 -0.34 -13.50
C ARG A 5 -21.51 -0.99 -12.58
N ASN A 6 -21.46 -2.29 -12.32
CA ASN A 6 -22.52 -3.04 -11.65
C ASN A 6 -22.12 -3.73 -10.33
N LEU A 7 -20.93 -3.44 -9.79
CA LEU A 7 -20.50 -4.06 -8.53
C LEU A 7 -21.18 -3.41 -7.32
N SER A 8 -21.74 -4.23 -6.43
CA SER A 8 -22.19 -3.79 -5.11
C SER A 8 -20.99 -3.38 -4.24
N THR A 9 -21.23 -2.59 -3.19
CA THR A 9 -20.19 -2.17 -2.23
C THR A 9 -19.45 -3.38 -1.64
N ASN A 10 -20.15 -4.48 -1.35
CA ASN A 10 -19.54 -5.69 -0.81
C ASN A 10 -18.63 -6.37 -1.84
N GLN A 11 -19.07 -6.47 -3.09
CA GLN A 11 -18.24 -7.03 -4.18
C GLN A 11 -17.01 -6.18 -4.44
N ALA A 12 -17.15 -4.85 -4.48
CA ALA A 12 -16.00 -3.96 -4.63
C ALA A 12 -15.02 -4.05 -3.45
N THR A 13 -15.54 -4.25 -2.22
CA THR A 13 -14.68 -4.50 -1.05
C THR A 13 -13.93 -5.81 -1.17
N LEU A 14 -14.61 -6.90 -1.56
CA LEU A 14 -13.98 -8.21 -1.76
C LEU A 14 -12.87 -8.17 -2.82
N VAL A 15 -13.12 -7.48 -3.94
CA VAL A 15 -12.07 -7.26 -4.95
C VAL A 15 -10.92 -6.46 -4.37
N GLY A 16 -11.20 -5.39 -3.62
CA GLY A 16 -10.17 -4.57 -2.98
C GLY A 16 -9.28 -5.32 -1.99
N LEU A 17 -9.81 -6.38 -1.34
CA LEU A 17 -9.04 -7.23 -0.42
C LEU A 17 -7.96 -8.09 -1.12
N ILE A 18 -7.99 -8.20 -2.45
CA ILE A 18 -6.91 -8.82 -3.23
C ILE A 18 -5.61 -8.00 -3.08
N ALA A 19 -5.72 -6.68 -2.93
CA ALA A 19 -4.55 -5.80 -2.88
C ALA A 19 -3.59 -6.11 -1.72
N PRO A 20 -4.01 -6.21 -0.44
CA PRO A 20 -3.12 -6.57 0.66
C PRO A 20 -2.44 -7.92 0.47
N ILE A 21 -3.11 -8.90 -0.16
CA ILE A 21 -2.54 -10.22 -0.45
C ILE A 21 -1.42 -10.10 -1.47
N CYS A 22 -1.67 -9.44 -2.60
CA CYS A 22 -0.68 -9.24 -3.64
C CYS A 22 0.50 -8.38 -3.17
N TRP A 23 0.27 -7.35 -2.35
CA TRP A 23 1.36 -6.55 -1.78
C TRP A 23 2.18 -7.36 -0.76
N GLY A 24 1.55 -8.23 0.03
CA GLY A 24 2.28 -9.15 0.90
C GLY A 24 3.25 -10.04 0.10
N MET A 25 2.80 -10.60 -1.01
CA MET A 25 3.66 -11.40 -1.89
C MET A 25 4.75 -10.55 -2.56
N SER A 26 4.47 -9.29 -2.91
CA SER A 26 5.39 -8.46 -3.68
C SER A 26 6.69 -8.09 -2.94
N VAL A 27 6.69 -8.06 -1.60
CA VAL A 27 7.89 -7.68 -0.82
C VAL A 27 9.06 -8.63 -1.07
N SER A 28 8.84 -9.94 -1.00
CA SER A 28 9.89 -10.93 -1.28
C SER A 28 10.30 -10.96 -2.76
N LEU A 29 9.35 -10.70 -3.66
CA LEU A 29 9.61 -10.59 -5.10
C LEU A 29 10.45 -9.35 -5.42
N VAL A 30 10.18 -8.20 -4.78
CA VAL A 30 10.98 -6.97 -4.95
C VAL A 30 12.43 -7.18 -4.51
N ARG A 31 12.68 -7.99 -3.48
CA ARG A 31 14.05 -8.38 -3.11
C ARG A 31 14.76 -9.12 -4.25
N GLY A 32 14.14 -10.14 -4.83
CA GLY A 32 14.68 -10.85 -5.98
C GLY A 32 14.90 -9.96 -7.21
N ILE A 33 14.05 -8.94 -7.39
CA ILE A 33 14.20 -7.93 -8.43
C ILE A 33 15.43 -7.05 -8.16
N ALA A 34 15.59 -6.56 -6.93
CA ALA A 34 16.72 -5.71 -6.57
C ALA A 34 18.06 -6.46 -6.67
N GLU A 35 18.11 -7.72 -6.25
CA GLU A 35 19.27 -8.59 -6.37
C GLU A 35 19.62 -8.90 -7.85
N GLY A 36 18.61 -8.97 -8.74
CA GLY A 36 18.79 -9.30 -10.17
C GLY A 36 19.05 -8.11 -11.08
N PHE A 37 18.60 -6.91 -10.75
CA PHE A 37 18.60 -5.74 -11.64
C PHE A 37 19.04 -4.43 -10.98
N GLY A 38 19.24 -4.40 -9.66
CA GLY A 38 19.39 -3.16 -8.90
C GLY A 38 18.05 -2.42 -8.71
N LEU A 39 18.11 -1.27 -8.00
CA LEU A 39 16.88 -0.60 -7.54
C LEU A 39 16.10 0.06 -8.70
N ALA A 40 16.68 1.05 -9.38
CA ALA A 40 15.94 1.83 -10.38
C ALA A 40 15.60 1.02 -11.63
N GLN A 41 16.54 0.22 -12.13
CA GLN A 41 16.30 -0.67 -13.27
C GLN A 41 15.26 -1.73 -12.94
N GLY A 42 15.34 -2.34 -11.75
CA GLY A 42 14.39 -3.33 -11.28
C GLY A 42 12.98 -2.76 -11.16
N GLN A 43 12.84 -1.57 -10.58
CA GLN A 43 11.54 -0.87 -10.51
C GLN A 43 10.99 -0.50 -11.90
N PHE A 44 11.85 -0.06 -12.81
CA PHE A 44 11.45 0.19 -14.20
C PHE A 44 10.83 -1.06 -14.83
N PHE A 45 11.50 -2.22 -14.76
CA PHE A 45 10.96 -3.47 -15.31
C PHE A 45 9.69 -3.93 -14.58
N LEU A 46 9.63 -3.80 -13.25
CA LEU A 46 8.44 -4.09 -12.45
C LEU A 46 7.24 -3.28 -12.98
N TYR A 47 7.41 -1.96 -13.13
CA TYR A 47 6.33 -1.09 -13.61
C TYR A 47 6.02 -1.28 -15.09
N CYS A 48 6.96 -1.69 -15.94
CA CYS A 48 6.67 -2.13 -17.31
C CYS A 48 5.68 -3.30 -17.31
N VAL A 49 5.97 -4.35 -16.55
CA VAL A 49 5.09 -5.53 -16.46
C VAL A 49 3.75 -5.17 -15.81
N SER A 50 3.76 -4.36 -14.75
CA SER A 50 2.54 -3.88 -14.08
C SER A 50 1.67 -3.06 -15.04
N THR A 51 2.28 -2.17 -15.83
CA THR A 51 1.59 -1.37 -16.86
C THR A 51 0.92 -2.26 -17.89
N LEU A 52 1.63 -3.25 -18.42
CA LEU A 52 1.07 -4.21 -19.37
C LEU A 52 -0.08 -5.00 -18.74
N CYS A 53 0.11 -5.53 -17.53
CA CYS A 53 -0.92 -6.26 -16.81
C CYS A 53 -2.21 -5.42 -16.66
N VAL A 54 -2.08 -4.16 -16.20
CA VAL A 54 -3.24 -3.29 -15.99
C VAL A 54 -3.83 -2.81 -17.32
N LEU A 55 -3.01 -2.58 -18.35
CA LEU A 55 -3.48 -2.23 -19.68
C LEU A 55 -4.39 -3.33 -20.26
N PHE A 56 -4.03 -4.61 -20.09
CA PHE A 56 -4.83 -5.73 -20.57
C PHE A 56 -6.05 -6.04 -19.70
N THR A 57 -6.00 -5.80 -18.39
CA THR A 57 -7.07 -6.14 -17.45
C THR A 57 -8.08 -5.01 -17.22
N VAL A 58 -7.60 -3.79 -17.08
CA VAL A 58 -8.39 -2.57 -16.83
C VAL A 58 -8.57 -1.75 -18.11
N GLY A 59 -7.54 -1.69 -18.96
CA GLY A 59 -7.50 -0.88 -20.17
C GLY A 59 -7.07 0.57 -19.91
N MET A 60 -7.05 1.38 -20.97
CA MET A 60 -6.84 2.82 -20.86
C MET A 60 -8.12 3.50 -20.36
N PRO A 61 -8.01 4.35 -19.34
CA PRO A 61 -9.17 5.10 -18.88
C PRO A 61 -9.57 6.19 -19.87
N ASP A 62 -10.86 6.46 -19.95
CA ASP A 62 -11.38 7.60 -20.70
C ASP A 62 -11.10 8.91 -19.94
N PHE A 63 -10.09 9.66 -20.39
CA PHE A 63 -9.67 10.93 -19.77
C PHE A 63 -10.82 11.95 -19.60
N ARG A 64 -11.84 11.88 -20.45
CA ARG A 64 -12.99 12.79 -20.39
C ARG A 64 -13.89 12.51 -19.18
N LYS A 65 -13.81 11.29 -18.61
CA LYS A 65 -14.59 10.86 -17.45
C LYS A 65 -13.84 10.96 -16.13
N ILE A 66 -12.55 11.31 -16.17
CA ILE A 66 -11.75 11.52 -14.97
C ILE A 66 -12.00 12.94 -14.48
N ASP A 67 -12.30 13.09 -13.18
CA ASP A 67 -12.34 14.41 -12.55
C ASP A 67 -10.96 15.09 -12.71
N ARG A 68 -10.97 16.36 -13.15
CA ARG A 68 -9.73 17.12 -13.36
C ARG A 68 -8.86 17.21 -12.09
N ARG A 69 -9.50 17.29 -10.90
CA ARG A 69 -8.78 17.30 -9.61
C ARG A 69 -8.07 15.97 -9.39
N TYR A 70 -8.73 14.86 -9.74
CA TYR A 70 -8.14 13.54 -9.61
C TYR A 70 -6.98 13.35 -10.59
N LEU A 71 -7.11 13.84 -11.81
CA LEU A 71 -6.04 13.80 -12.81
C LEU A 71 -4.83 14.63 -12.41
N LEU A 72 -5.05 15.88 -11.90
CA LEU A 72 -3.98 16.83 -11.64
C LEU A 72 -3.38 16.73 -10.22
N ILE A 73 -4.09 16.16 -9.28
CA ILE A 73 -3.65 16.04 -7.87
C ILE A 73 -3.58 14.57 -7.46
N GLY A 74 -4.66 13.81 -7.62
CA GLY A 74 -4.74 12.43 -7.13
C GLY A 74 -3.71 11.51 -7.77
N ILE A 75 -3.60 11.51 -9.11
CA ILE A 75 -2.64 10.68 -9.84
C ILE A 75 -1.19 11.06 -9.49
N PRO A 76 -0.77 12.34 -9.56
CA PRO A 76 0.58 12.74 -9.12
C PRO A 76 0.88 12.41 -7.66
N THR A 77 -0.12 12.45 -6.78
CA THR A 77 0.03 12.05 -5.38
C THR A 77 0.33 10.56 -5.24
N ALA A 78 -0.27 9.69 -6.07
CA ALA A 78 0.07 8.27 -6.11
C ALA A 78 1.52 8.05 -6.58
N ASN A 79 1.93 8.69 -7.67
CA ASN A 79 3.30 8.59 -8.17
C ASN A 79 4.33 9.16 -7.18
N LEU A 80 4.00 10.26 -6.48
CA LEU A 80 4.84 10.80 -5.42
C LEU A 80 5.03 9.79 -4.28
N SER A 81 3.99 9.02 -3.95
CA SER A 81 4.10 7.94 -2.95
C SER A 81 5.07 6.86 -3.39
N SER A 82 4.94 6.35 -4.61
CA SER A 82 5.82 5.32 -5.18
C SER A 82 7.28 5.79 -5.21
N LEU A 83 7.50 7.01 -5.72
CA LEU A 83 8.83 7.61 -5.80
C LEU A 83 9.44 7.83 -4.43
N SER A 84 8.68 8.43 -3.49
CA SER A 84 9.17 8.74 -2.15
C SER A 84 9.55 7.47 -1.40
N PHE A 85 8.76 6.38 -1.51
CA PHE A 85 9.09 5.12 -0.86
C PHE A 85 10.34 4.47 -1.47
N CYS A 86 10.48 4.48 -2.79
CA CYS A 86 11.68 3.99 -3.47
C CYS A 86 12.93 4.76 -3.01
N LEU A 87 12.85 6.10 -2.98
CA LEU A 87 13.95 6.94 -2.51
C LEU A 87 14.24 6.74 -1.01
N ALA A 88 13.22 6.51 -0.18
CA ALA A 88 13.40 6.20 1.24
C ALA A 88 14.24 4.93 1.46
N ILE A 89 13.93 3.87 0.71
CA ILE A 89 14.73 2.63 0.72
C ILE A 89 16.15 2.88 0.19
N PHE A 90 16.27 3.60 -0.92
CA PHE A 90 17.57 3.88 -1.55
C PHE A 90 18.50 4.69 -0.67
N THR A 91 17.98 5.70 0.06
CA THR A 91 18.76 6.57 0.94
C THR A 91 19.02 5.97 2.31
N SER A 92 18.46 4.80 2.63
CA SER A 92 18.66 4.16 3.93
C SER A 92 20.09 3.59 4.07
N SER A 93 20.65 3.74 5.26
CA SER A 93 22.03 3.34 5.59
C SER A 93 22.08 1.93 6.17
N GLY A 94 21.72 0.92 5.37
CA GLY A 94 21.78 -0.50 5.75
C GLY A 94 20.45 -1.10 6.21
N GLY A 95 20.46 -2.40 6.52
CA GLY A 95 19.25 -3.22 6.72
C GLY A 95 18.36 -2.76 7.87
N ALA A 96 18.94 -2.39 9.02
CA ALA A 96 18.17 -1.95 10.18
C ALA A 96 17.36 -0.67 9.87
N GLN A 97 17.99 0.33 9.24
CA GLN A 97 17.30 1.56 8.85
C GLN A 97 16.26 1.29 7.75
N THR A 98 16.53 0.38 6.81
CA THR A 98 15.56 -0.01 5.79
C THR A 98 14.30 -0.63 6.40
N MET A 99 14.43 -1.47 7.44
CA MET A 99 13.29 -2.01 8.17
C MET A 99 12.49 -0.92 8.87
N GLU A 100 13.16 0.01 9.56
CA GLU A 100 12.52 1.14 10.24
C GLU A 100 11.79 2.08 9.26
N VAL A 101 12.36 2.35 8.11
CA VAL A 101 11.74 3.07 6.99
C VAL A 101 10.48 2.35 6.51
N GLY A 102 10.53 1.02 6.41
CA GLY A 102 9.36 0.18 6.15
C GLY A 102 8.28 0.33 7.22
N MET A 103 8.64 0.31 8.52
CA MET A 103 7.72 0.53 9.64
C MET A 103 7.03 1.90 9.53
N VAL A 104 7.81 2.96 9.28
CA VAL A 104 7.25 4.32 9.10
C VAL A 104 6.29 4.37 7.92
N ASN A 105 6.63 3.73 6.81
CA ASN A 105 5.71 3.65 5.66
C ASN A 105 4.42 2.92 6.03
N TYR A 106 4.44 1.89 6.87
CA TYR A 106 3.24 1.18 7.33
C TYR A 106 2.29 2.01 8.22
N LEU A 107 2.56 3.29 8.43
CA LEU A 107 1.55 4.23 8.93
C LEU A 107 0.41 4.49 7.92
N TRP A 108 0.61 4.19 6.62
CA TRP A 108 -0.38 4.49 5.59
C TRP A 108 -1.78 3.88 5.83
N PRO A 109 -1.97 2.67 6.41
CA PRO A 109 -3.32 2.19 6.69
C PRO A 109 -4.03 3.03 7.75
N ALA A 110 -3.31 3.40 8.83
CA ALA A 110 -3.85 4.29 9.87
C ALA A 110 -4.23 5.65 9.30
N LEU A 111 -3.32 6.25 8.52
CA LEU A 111 -3.55 7.53 7.85
C LEU A 111 -4.71 7.46 6.84
N THR A 112 -4.87 6.33 6.14
CA THR A 112 -5.99 6.12 5.22
C THR A 112 -7.33 6.13 5.97
N ILE A 113 -7.41 5.48 7.13
CA ILE A 113 -8.61 5.51 7.97
C ILE A 113 -8.82 6.93 8.53
N LEU A 114 -7.78 7.57 9.04
CA LEU A 114 -7.85 8.93 9.55
C LEU A 114 -8.36 9.90 8.48
N PHE A 115 -7.84 9.83 7.27
CA PHE A 115 -8.28 10.67 6.15
C PHE A 115 -9.69 10.31 5.69
N ALA A 116 -10.09 9.03 5.76
CA ALA A 116 -11.47 8.62 5.52
C ALA A 116 -12.45 9.27 6.50
N VAL A 117 -12.07 9.37 7.77
CA VAL A 117 -12.87 10.05 8.80
C VAL A 117 -12.91 11.56 8.55
N LEU A 118 -11.75 12.19 8.35
CA LEU A 118 -11.63 13.65 8.26
C LEU A 118 -12.20 14.20 6.94
N PHE A 119 -11.85 13.61 5.81
CA PHE A 119 -12.16 14.14 4.48
C PHE A 119 -13.36 13.44 3.82
N ASN A 120 -13.55 12.14 4.05
CA ASN A 120 -14.66 11.40 3.48
C ASN A 120 -15.84 11.26 4.45
N ARG A 121 -15.75 11.85 5.65
CA ARG A 121 -16.80 11.91 6.70
C ARG A 121 -17.37 10.52 7.05
N ILE A 122 -16.49 9.52 7.14
CA ILE A 122 -16.88 8.18 7.57
C ILE A 122 -17.12 8.19 9.08
N GLY A 123 -18.32 7.79 9.49
CA GLY A 123 -18.66 7.67 10.91
C GLY A 123 -17.88 6.56 11.59
N THR A 124 -17.30 6.86 12.75
CA THR A 124 -16.51 5.93 13.54
C THR A 124 -16.84 6.05 15.02
N ARG A 125 -16.37 5.07 15.79
CA ARG A 125 -16.42 5.06 17.24
C ARG A 125 -15.02 5.33 17.81
N TRP A 126 -14.94 5.80 19.06
CA TRP A 126 -13.70 6.22 19.70
C TRP A 126 -12.62 5.13 19.78
N TRP A 127 -13.00 3.85 19.87
CA TRP A 127 -12.04 2.74 19.95
C TRP A 127 -11.35 2.43 18.61
N LEU A 128 -11.67 3.18 17.53
CA LEU A 128 -10.86 3.19 16.32
C LEU A 128 -9.42 3.55 16.65
N TYR A 129 -9.21 4.59 17.45
CA TYR A 129 -7.86 5.10 17.74
C TYR A 129 -6.98 4.07 18.47
N PRO A 130 -7.41 3.47 19.60
CA PRO A 130 -6.63 2.39 20.20
C PRO A 130 -6.47 1.18 19.25
N GLY A 131 -7.45 0.86 18.43
CA GLY A 131 -7.32 -0.18 17.42
C GLY A 131 -6.18 0.08 16.42
N LEU A 132 -6.06 1.33 15.93
CA LEU A 132 -4.97 1.75 15.05
C LEU A 132 -3.60 1.63 15.74
N VAL A 133 -3.50 2.06 16.98
CA VAL A 133 -2.25 1.99 17.77
C VAL A 133 -1.84 0.54 18.01
N ILE A 134 -2.77 -0.34 18.39
CA ILE A 134 -2.50 -1.77 18.63
C ILE A 134 -2.06 -2.46 17.32
N ALA A 135 -2.76 -2.21 16.21
CA ALA A 135 -2.39 -2.79 14.92
C ALA A 135 -1.00 -2.32 14.47
N PHE A 136 -0.70 -1.04 14.63
CA PHE A 136 0.63 -0.50 14.30
C PHE A 136 1.72 -1.06 15.21
N ALA A 137 1.49 -1.17 16.52
CA ALA A 137 2.42 -1.81 17.45
C ALA A 137 2.71 -3.26 17.05
N GLY A 138 1.71 -4.00 16.58
CA GLY A 138 1.90 -5.35 16.05
C GLY A 138 2.84 -5.37 14.82
N ILE A 139 2.72 -4.41 13.92
CA ILE A 139 3.65 -4.28 12.77
C ILE A 139 5.08 -4.01 13.26
N VAL A 140 5.24 -3.11 14.23
CA VAL A 140 6.57 -2.82 14.80
C VAL A 140 7.18 -4.08 15.38
N VAL A 141 6.40 -4.88 16.13
CA VAL A 141 6.87 -6.15 16.70
C VAL A 141 7.27 -7.15 15.61
N ILE A 142 6.45 -7.33 14.55
CA ILE A 142 6.75 -8.23 13.43
C ILE A 142 8.06 -7.83 12.72
N LEU A 143 8.25 -6.56 12.43
CA LEU A 143 9.39 -6.08 11.65
C LEU A 143 10.66 -5.93 12.49
N SER A 144 10.56 -5.88 13.82
CA SER A 144 11.72 -5.83 14.71
C SER A 144 12.36 -7.21 14.93
N GLY A 145 11.64 -8.30 14.67
CA GLY A 145 12.13 -9.66 14.88
C GLY A 145 12.55 -9.92 16.33
N ASP A 146 13.43 -10.89 16.54
CA ASP A 146 13.92 -11.31 17.88
C ASP A 146 14.70 -10.22 18.64
N GLN A 147 15.25 -9.23 17.92
CA GLN A 147 16.03 -8.13 18.53
C GLN A 147 15.13 -7.12 19.26
N GLY A 148 13.83 -7.11 18.96
CA GLY A 148 12.88 -6.15 19.49
C GLY A 148 13.11 -4.72 18.97
N PHE A 149 12.18 -3.82 19.27
CA PHE A 149 12.27 -2.40 18.91
C PHE A 149 12.97 -1.58 20.00
N SER A 150 14.07 -0.93 19.63
CA SER A 150 14.78 0.02 20.50
C SER A 150 14.52 1.45 20.05
N PHE A 151 13.78 2.22 20.87
CA PHE A 151 13.52 3.63 20.57
C PHE A 151 14.80 4.49 20.56
N ALA A 152 15.79 4.15 21.40
CA ALA A 152 17.05 4.87 21.44
C ALA A 152 17.86 4.69 20.16
N GLU A 153 17.93 3.47 19.64
CA GLU A 153 18.60 3.19 18.37
C GLU A 153 17.88 3.79 17.18
N PHE A 154 16.53 3.73 17.18
CA PHE A 154 15.71 4.40 16.17
C PHE A 154 15.99 5.91 16.15
N ALA A 155 16.00 6.57 17.33
CA ALA A 155 16.29 8.00 17.44
C ALA A 155 17.70 8.36 16.98
N ALA A 156 18.70 7.52 17.28
CA ALA A 156 20.07 7.71 16.82
C ALA A 156 20.16 7.61 15.29
N ARG A 157 19.61 6.55 14.69
CA ARG A 157 19.59 6.38 13.22
C ARG A 157 18.77 7.47 12.52
N PHE A 158 17.68 7.92 13.13
CA PHE A 158 16.93 9.07 12.61
C PHE A 158 17.78 10.36 12.61
N ALA A 159 18.55 10.61 13.68
CA ALA A 159 19.40 11.79 13.76
C ALA A 159 20.55 11.76 12.73
N GLU A 160 21.10 10.57 12.45
CA GLU A 160 22.14 10.39 11.44
C GLU A 160 21.64 10.58 10.01
N ASN A 161 20.47 10.08 9.68
CA ASN A 161 19.90 10.14 8.33
C ASN A 161 18.37 10.34 8.37
N PRO A 162 17.89 11.56 8.64
CA PRO A 162 16.44 11.85 8.70
C PRO A 162 15.74 11.77 7.35
N VAL A 163 16.49 11.89 6.24
CA VAL A 163 15.92 11.98 4.88
C VAL A 163 15.12 10.73 4.54
N SER A 164 15.64 9.53 4.84
CA SER A 164 14.95 8.27 4.57
C SER A 164 13.60 8.18 5.30
N TYR A 165 13.54 8.61 6.56
CA TYR A 165 12.31 8.58 7.36
C TYR A 165 11.28 9.62 6.89
N VAL A 166 11.73 10.83 6.52
CA VAL A 166 10.86 11.86 5.95
C VAL A 166 10.27 11.41 4.63
N LEU A 167 11.06 10.77 3.77
CA LEU A 167 10.59 10.20 2.51
C LEU A 167 9.58 9.05 2.75
N ALA A 168 9.83 8.17 3.72
CA ALA A 168 8.91 7.11 4.08
C ALA A 168 7.56 7.65 4.62
N LEU A 169 7.62 8.68 5.49
CA LEU A 169 6.42 9.35 5.97
C LEU A 169 5.68 10.06 4.84
N THR A 170 6.40 10.71 3.92
CA THR A 170 5.81 11.33 2.72
C THR A 170 5.10 10.28 1.88
N ALA A 171 5.70 9.12 1.67
CA ALA A 171 5.07 8.01 0.96
C ALA A 171 3.78 7.55 1.64
N ALA A 172 3.78 7.36 2.97
CA ALA A 172 2.61 6.96 3.73
C ALA A 172 1.47 7.99 3.66
N VAL A 173 1.79 9.27 3.84
CA VAL A 173 0.82 10.38 3.80
C VAL A 173 0.23 10.54 2.40
N THR A 174 1.07 10.51 1.37
CA THR A 174 0.61 10.67 -0.02
C THR A 174 -0.20 9.48 -0.49
N TRP A 175 0.15 8.24 -0.09
CA TRP A 175 -0.67 7.05 -0.38
C TRP A 175 -2.04 7.11 0.28
N ALA A 176 -2.09 7.51 1.56
CA ALA A 176 -3.35 7.71 2.28
C ALA A 176 -4.19 8.83 1.65
N GLY A 177 -3.55 9.93 1.25
CA GLY A 177 -4.18 11.02 0.51
C GLY A 177 -4.76 10.57 -0.82
N TYR A 178 -3.98 9.85 -1.64
CA TYR A 178 -4.45 9.26 -2.88
C TYR A 178 -5.67 8.36 -2.67
N SER A 179 -5.63 7.48 -1.66
CA SER A 179 -6.75 6.59 -1.33
C SER A 179 -8.02 7.37 -0.98
N SER A 180 -7.89 8.45 -0.22
CA SER A 180 -9.01 9.35 0.14
C SER A 180 -9.54 10.12 -1.09
N MET A 181 -8.65 10.62 -1.95
CA MET A 181 -9.02 11.30 -3.20
C MET A 181 -9.68 10.33 -4.19
N THR A 182 -9.22 9.07 -4.23
CA THR A 182 -9.86 8.00 -5.03
C THR A 182 -11.31 7.80 -4.61
N ARG A 183 -11.59 7.86 -3.32
CA ARG A 183 -12.96 7.80 -2.79
C ARG A 183 -13.78 9.01 -3.20
N ALA A 184 -13.21 10.20 -3.13
CA ALA A 184 -13.91 11.45 -3.37
C ALA A 184 -14.09 11.75 -4.88
N TRP A 185 -13.08 11.47 -5.69
CA TRP A 185 -12.99 11.92 -7.10
C TRP A 185 -12.84 10.79 -8.12
N GLY A 186 -12.56 9.56 -7.69
CA GLY A 186 -12.29 8.41 -8.57
C GLY A 186 -13.46 8.01 -9.48
N GLY A 187 -14.68 8.28 -9.05
CA GLY A 187 -15.88 8.03 -9.86
C GLY A 187 -16.01 6.58 -10.32
N THR A 188 -16.21 6.39 -11.63
CA THR A 188 -16.38 5.07 -12.26
C THR A 188 -15.13 4.61 -13.03
N THR A 189 -14.10 5.44 -13.10
CA THR A 189 -12.90 5.23 -13.92
C THR A 189 -11.76 4.75 -13.03
N ASN A 190 -11.00 3.75 -13.50
CA ASN A 190 -9.81 3.29 -12.81
C ASN A 190 -8.57 3.84 -13.54
N PRO A 191 -7.83 4.79 -12.96
CA PRO A 191 -6.69 5.45 -13.59
C PRO A 191 -5.36 4.71 -13.38
N THR A 192 -5.36 3.51 -12.81
CA THR A 192 -4.13 2.77 -12.45
C THR A 192 -3.18 2.62 -13.63
N THR A 193 -3.69 2.45 -14.85
CA THR A 193 -2.87 2.38 -16.06
C THR A 193 -2.04 3.66 -16.27
N ILE A 194 -2.64 4.84 -16.05
CA ILE A 194 -1.91 6.11 -16.17
C ILE A 194 -0.84 6.23 -15.08
N ILE A 195 -1.19 5.86 -13.83
CA ILE A 195 -0.25 5.88 -12.70
C ILE A 195 0.98 5.05 -13.04
N PHE A 196 0.80 3.84 -13.56
CA PHE A 196 1.92 2.96 -13.86
C PHE A 196 2.71 3.37 -15.10
N ILE A 197 2.09 3.97 -16.12
CA ILE A 197 2.82 4.58 -17.22
C ILE A 197 3.75 5.68 -16.70
N VAL A 198 3.25 6.55 -15.81
CA VAL A 198 4.05 7.62 -15.20
C VAL A 198 5.15 7.05 -14.31
N ASP A 199 4.86 6.05 -13.46
CA ASP A 199 5.89 5.39 -12.65
C ASP A 199 6.96 4.72 -13.54
N THR A 200 6.57 4.05 -14.61
CA THR A 200 7.51 3.49 -15.60
C THR A 200 8.43 4.57 -16.17
N MET A 201 7.89 5.73 -16.54
CA MET A 201 8.68 6.85 -17.04
C MET A 201 9.63 7.41 -15.97
N ILE A 202 9.14 7.60 -14.74
CA ILE A 202 9.95 8.11 -13.61
C ILE A 202 11.13 7.17 -13.35
N PHE A 203 10.88 5.88 -13.15
CA PHE A 203 11.94 4.92 -12.84
C PHE A 203 12.85 4.65 -14.04
N GLY A 204 12.33 4.73 -15.27
CA GLY A 204 13.14 4.69 -16.48
C GLY A 204 14.11 5.88 -16.58
N ILE A 205 13.67 7.08 -16.23
CA ILE A 205 14.52 8.28 -16.17
C ILE A 205 15.57 8.11 -15.08
N LEU A 206 15.18 7.70 -13.87
CA LEU A 206 16.13 7.46 -12.76
C LEU A 206 17.21 6.45 -13.17
N TRP A 207 16.82 5.36 -13.82
CA TRP A 207 17.78 4.37 -14.32
C TRP A 207 18.73 4.94 -15.39
N LEU A 208 18.21 5.69 -16.35
CA LEU A 208 19.03 6.33 -17.40
C LEU A 208 20.06 7.32 -16.83
N PHE A 209 19.75 7.97 -15.71
CA PHE A 209 20.68 8.84 -14.99
C PHE A 209 21.57 8.10 -13.98
N GLY A 210 21.57 6.77 -13.97
CA GLY A 210 22.44 5.95 -13.14
C GLY A 210 22.02 5.89 -11.67
N PHE A 211 20.78 6.25 -11.33
CA PHE A 211 20.29 6.21 -9.96
C PHE A 211 20.13 4.75 -9.50
N GLY A 212 20.80 4.37 -8.39
CA GLY A 212 20.74 3.00 -7.88
C GLY A 212 21.32 1.95 -8.83
N ALA A 213 22.23 2.36 -9.71
CA ALA A 213 22.97 1.48 -10.59
C ALA A 213 24.08 0.77 -9.79
N GLU A 214 23.71 -0.27 -9.05
CA GLU A 214 24.69 -1.27 -8.63
C GLU A 214 25.08 -2.11 -9.87
N PRO A 215 26.36 -2.52 -10.02
CA PRO A 215 26.75 -3.43 -11.08
C PRO A 215 26.16 -4.81 -10.79
N VAL A 216 24.96 -5.04 -11.26
CA VAL A 216 24.28 -6.33 -11.11
C VAL A 216 24.62 -7.19 -12.31
N ALA A 217 25.00 -8.44 -12.10
CA ALA A 217 25.12 -9.43 -13.16
C ALA A 217 23.75 -9.52 -13.88
N ALA A 218 23.72 -9.10 -15.13
CA ALA A 218 22.50 -8.94 -15.91
C ALA A 218 21.62 -10.19 -15.83
N GLY A 219 20.42 -10.02 -15.24
CA GLY A 219 19.30 -10.90 -15.45
C GLY A 219 19.45 -12.34 -14.94
N SER A 220 19.57 -12.55 -13.61
CA SER A 220 19.38 -13.89 -13.08
C SER A 220 17.98 -14.42 -13.43
N ALA A 221 17.83 -15.72 -13.70
CA ALA A 221 16.53 -16.34 -13.93
C ALA A 221 15.54 -16.04 -12.80
N HIS A 222 16.03 -16.02 -11.55
CA HIS A 222 15.26 -15.65 -10.36
C HIS A 222 14.79 -14.18 -10.42
N GLY A 223 15.66 -13.25 -10.84
CA GLY A 223 15.31 -11.84 -11.02
C GLY A 223 14.23 -11.64 -12.09
N ILE A 224 14.33 -12.32 -13.23
CA ILE A 224 13.34 -12.26 -14.33
C ILE A 224 11.98 -12.80 -13.84
N VAL A 225 11.97 -13.95 -13.18
CA VAL A 225 10.74 -14.53 -12.61
C VAL A 225 10.13 -13.57 -11.58
N SER A 226 10.96 -12.97 -10.72
CA SER A 226 10.52 -12.00 -9.73
C SER A 226 9.92 -10.73 -10.37
N VAL A 227 10.47 -10.23 -11.47
CA VAL A 227 9.90 -9.10 -12.25
C VAL A 227 8.53 -9.45 -12.80
N ILE A 228 8.38 -10.62 -13.41
CA ILE A 228 7.11 -11.02 -14.03
C ILE A 228 6.02 -11.19 -12.96
N PHE A 229 6.26 -12.02 -11.95
CA PHE A 229 5.29 -12.27 -10.90
C PHE A 229 5.04 -11.03 -10.03
N GLY A 230 6.09 -10.28 -9.69
CA GLY A 230 6.00 -9.03 -8.93
C GLY A 230 5.21 -7.97 -9.69
N GLY A 231 5.48 -7.79 -10.98
CA GLY A 231 4.76 -6.84 -11.82
C GLY A 231 3.29 -7.16 -11.97
N ILE A 232 2.94 -8.45 -12.14
CA ILE A 232 1.54 -8.89 -12.17
C ILE A 232 0.87 -8.67 -10.82
N ALA A 233 1.52 -9.05 -9.71
CA ALA A 233 0.99 -8.90 -8.37
C ALA A 233 0.75 -7.41 -8.02
N VAL A 234 1.72 -6.54 -8.29
CA VAL A 234 1.60 -5.08 -8.07
C VAL A 234 0.50 -4.49 -8.97
N GLY A 235 0.46 -4.86 -10.25
CA GLY A 235 -0.59 -4.43 -11.17
C GLY A 235 -1.99 -4.79 -10.69
N ALA A 236 -2.19 -6.03 -10.32
CA ALA A 236 -3.46 -6.54 -9.79
C ALA A 236 -3.84 -5.85 -8.48
N ALA A 237 -2.86 -5.66 -7.55
CA ALA A 237 -3.08 -5.01 -6.27
C ALA A 237 -3.59 -3.57 -6.43
N TYR A 238 -2.92 -2.74 -7.22
CA TYR A 238 -3.31 -1.35 -7.42
C TYR A 238 -4.65 -1.21 -8.14
N ALA A 239 -4.90 -2.05 -9.15
CA ALA A 239 -6.19 -2.06 -9.86
C ALA A 239 -7.35 -2.44 -8.91
N ALA A 240 -7.14 -3.46 -8.08
CA ALA A 240 -8.10 -3.92 -7.09
C ALA A 240 -8.31 -2.88 -5.97
N TRP A 241 -7.22 -2.28 -5.47
CA TRP A 241 -7.26 -1.21 -4.46
C TRP A 241 -8.05 -0.01 -4.93
N THR A 242 -7.74 0.51 -6.11
CA THR A 242 -8.43 1.66 -6.69
C THR A 242 -9.93 1.41 -6.84
N LEU A 243 -10.31 0.22 -7.30
CA LEU A 243 -11.72 -0.17 -7.38
C LEU A 243 -12.37 -0.28 -6.00
N GLY A 244 -11.68 -0.92 -5.06
CA GLY A 244 -12.13 -1.06 -3.68
C GLY A 244 -12.30 0.29 -2.98
N MET A 245 -11.34 1.19 -3.11
CA MET A 245 -11.38 2.53 -2.51
C MET A 245 -12.49 3.39 -3.11
N SER A 246 -12.69 3.34 -4.42
CA SER A 246 -13.72 4.16 -5.07
C SER A 246 -15.14 3.71 -4.73
N ARG A 247 -15.40 2.41 -4.52
CA ARG A 247 -16.76 1.85 -4.44
C ARG A 247 -17.03 0.95 -3.24
N GLY A 248 -15.98 0.39 -2.66
CA GLY A 248 -16.04 -0.51 -1.51
C GLY A 248 -16.09 0.21 -0.18
N ASN A 249 -15.87 -0.56 0.87
CA ASN A 249 -15.71 -0.06 2.22
C ASN A 249 -14.24 0.30 2.48
N MET A 250 -13.91 1.58 2.34
CA MET A 250 -12.57 2.13 2.51
C MET A 250 -11.96 1.77 3.88
N ALA A 251 -12.74 1.85 4.96
CA ALA A 251 -12.24 1.56 6.30
C ALA A 251 -11.92 0.07 6.51
N VAL A 252 -12.75 -0.83 5.95
CA VAL A 252 -12.49 -2.27 5.97
C VAL A 252 -11.22 -2.60 5.19
N LEU A 253 -11.05 -2.00 4.01
CA LEU A 253 -9.86 -2.21 3.17
C LEU A 253 -8.59 -1.72 3.86
N ALA A 254 -8.63 -0.52 4.46
CA ALA A 254 -7.49 0.02 5.18
C ALA A 254 -7.17 -0.81 6.45
N ALA A 255 -8.17 -1.28 7.19
CA ALA A 255 -7.94 -2.18 8.33
C ALA A 255 -7.37 -3.54 7.89
N ALA A 256 -7.87 -4.10 6.78
CA ALA A 256 -7.37 -5.36 6.23
C ALA A 256 -5.92 -5.25 5.74
N SER A 257 -5.49 -4.07 5.30
CA SER A 257 -4.12 -3.89 4.82
C SER A 257 -3.05 -3.95 5.92
N TYR A 258 -3.43 -3.89 7.21
CA TYR A 258 -2.52 -4.24 8.30
C TYR A 258 -2.05 -5.69 8.28
N PHE A 259 -2.76 -6.58 7.57
CA PHE A 259 -2.31 -7.95 7.36
C PHE A 259 -1.22 -8.08 6.29
N THR A 260 -0.94 -7.03 5.52
CA THR A 260 0.10 -7.07 4.47
C THR A 260 1.47 -7.52 4.99
N PRO A 261 2.04 -6.98 6.09
CA PRO A 261 3.31 -7.46 6.63
C PRO A 261 3.23 -8.90 7.15
N VAL A 262 2.11 -9.32 7.72
CA VAL A 262 1.90 -10.72 8.13
C VAL A 262 1.99 -11.65 6.92
N LEU A 263 1.24 -11.32 5.86
CA LEU A 263 1.25 -12.07 4.60
C LEU A 263 2.64 -12.06 3.94
N SER A 264 3.36 -10.94 4.05
CA SER A 264 4.72 -10.83 3.52
C SER A 264 5.69 -11.76 4.22
N CYS A 265 5.66 -11.84 5.55
CA CYS A 265 6.50 -12.76 6.31
C CYS A 265 6.15 -14.23 6.03
N VAL A 266 4.84 -14.56 5.98
CA VAL A 266 4.40 -15.91 5.62
C VAL A 266 4.85 -16.27 4.20
N PHE A 267 4.73 -15.37 3.23
CA PHE A 267 5.19 -15.64 1.86
C PHE A 267 6.72 -15.77 1.79
N ALA A 268 7.46 -15.04 2.62
CA ALA A 268 8.91 -15.12 2.70
C ALA A 268 9.41 -16.50 3.14
N THR A 269 8.65 -17.25 3.96
CA THR A 269 9.01 -18.62 4.33
C THR A 269 9.04 -19.58 3.13
N PHE A 270 8.22 -19.34 2.12
CA PHE A 270 8.15 -20.18 0.91
C PHE A 270 9.07 -19.69 -0.21
N TRP A 271 9.39 -18.38 -0.25
CA TRP A 271 10.14 -17.79 -1.36
C TRP A 271 11.63 -17.65 -1.10
N ILE A 272 12.01 -17.41 0.15
CA ILE A 272 13.40 -17.17 0.57
C ILE A 272 13.77 -17.98 1.82
N ASP A 273 13.01 -19.02 2.17
CA ASP A 273 13.24 -19.90 3.34
C ASP A 273 13.41 -19.13 4.66
N ALA A 274 12.66 -18.03 4.85
CA ALA A 274 12.72 -17.23 6.07
C ALA A 274 12.07 -17.99 7.25
N GLU A 275 12.72 -17.94 8.41
CA GLU A 275 12.15 -18.49 9.65
C GLU A 275 11.24 -17.48 10.34
N LEU A 276 10.12 -17.95 10.92
CA LEU A 276 9.19 -17.14 11.70
C LEU A 276 9.46 -17.35 13.19
N ASP A 277 9.88 -16.30 13.86
CA ASP A 277 10.20 -16.29 15.29
C ASP A 277 8.96 -16.14 16.20
N SER A 278 9.18 -16.14 17.52
CA SER A 278 8.11 -15.93 18.51
C SER A 278 7.60 -14.49 18.51
N GLY A 279 8.45 -13.52 18.15
CA GLY A 279 8.08 -12.12 17.98
C GLY A 279 7.08 -11.95 16.84
N PHE A 280 7.27 -12.65 15.73
CA PHE A 280 6.31 -12.68 14.62
C PHE A 280 4.90 -13.05 15.09
N TRP A 281 4.72 -14.17 15.82
CA TRP A 281 3.39 -14.61 16.25
C TRP A 281 2.72 -13.67 17.25
N SER A 282 3.50 -13.06 18.15
CA SER A 282 2.98 -12.05 19.08
C SER A 282 2.55 -10.77 18.36
N GLY A 283 3.31 -10.33 17.38
CA GLY A 283 2.96 -9.21 16.50
C GLY A 283 1.72 -9.49 15.66
N VAL A 284 1.57 -10.70 15.12
CA VAL A 284 0.35 -11.15 14.41
C VAL A 284 -0.87 -11.03 15.32
N ALA A 285 -0.79 -11.48 16.57
CA ALA A 285 -1.90 -11.37 17.50
C ALA A 285 -2.33 -9.91 17.74
N LEU A 286 -1.37 -8.98 17.87
CA LEU A 286 -1.64 -7.54 17.98
C LEU A 286 -2.27 -6.96 16.70
N VAL A 287 -1.76 -7.32 15.52
CA VAL A 287 -2.32 -6.89 14.24
C VAL A 287 -3.77 -7.35 14.10
N VAL A 288 -4.06 -8.61 14.42
CA VAL A 288 -5.42 -9.16 14.38
C VAL A 288 -6.34 -8.41 15.35
N ALA A 289 -5.92 -8.25 16.60
CA ALA A 289 -6.72 -7.56 17.63
C ALA A 289 -7.01 -6.10 17.23
N GLY A 290 -6.00 -5.35 16.81
CA GLY A 290 -6.14 -3.96 16.36
C GLY A 290 -7.03 -3.83 15.12
N SER A 291 -6.86 -4.71 14.12
CA SER A 291 -7.68 -4.71 12.91
C SER A 291 -9.15 -5.02 13.19
N LEU A 292 -9.44 -5.96 14.11
CA LEU A 292 -10.81 -6.27 14.53
C LEU A 292 -11.46 -5.09 15.24
N LEU A 293 -10.72 -4.38 16.11
CA LEU A 293 -11.20 -3.14 16.74
C LEU A 293 -11.53 -2.06 15.70
N CYS A 294 -10.65 -1.85 14.72
CA CYS A 294 -10.88 -0.90 13.61
C CYS A 294 -12.10 -1.29 12.79
N TRP A 295 -12.24 -2.58 12.47
CA TRP A 295 -13.39 -3.09 11.73
C TRP A 295 -14.72 -2.88 12.49
N ASP A 296 -14.76 -3.19 13.79
CA ASP A 296 -15.95 -2.97 14.62
C ASP A 296 -16.28 -1.47 14.73
N ALA A 297 -15.27 -0.64 14.97
CA ALA A 297 -15.45 0.81 15.09
C ALA A 297 -16.05 1.44 13.84
N THR A 298 -15.67 0.98 12.64
CA THR A 298 -16.14 1.51 11.35
C THR A 298 -17.38 0.79 10.83
N GLY A 299 -17.50 -0.51 11.02
CA GLY A 299 -18.59 -1.33 10.53
C GLY A 299 -19.94 -1.03 11.20
N ARG A 300 -19.94 -0.80 12.52
CA ARG A 300 -21.16 -0.42 13.27
C ARG A 300 -21.54 1.04 13.07
N GLY A 301 -20.58 1.95 12.92
CA GLY A 301 -20.81 3.36 12.62
C GLY A 301 -21.61 3.55 11.33
N MET A 302 -21.28 2.81 10.25
CA MET A 302 -22.03 2.86 9.00
C MET A 302 -23.44 2.27 9.10
N ARG A 303 -23.67 1.24 9.95
CA ARG A 303 -25.00 0.72 10.21
C ARG A 303 -25.87 1.75 10.93
N ALA A 304 -25.30 2.46 11.91
CA ALA A 304 -26.00 3.52 12.64
C ALA A 304 -26.42 4.69 11.73
N LEU A 305 -25.52 5.12 10.82
CA LEU A 305 -25.84 6.18 9.84
C LEU A 305 -26.91 5.74 8.83
N LYS A 306 -26.88 4.48 8.36
CA LYS A 306 -27.92 3.94 7.49
C LYS A 306 -29.29 3.86 8.17
N VAL A 307 -29.32 3.57 9.47
CA VAL A 307 -30.56 3.53 10.26
C VAL A 307 -31.09 4.94 10.51
N ALA A 308 -30.24 5.91 10.80
CA ALA A 308 -30.62 7.31 10.97
C ALA A 308 -31.18 7.93 9.67
N GLY A 309 -30.47 7.78 8.55
CA GLY A 309 -30.94 8.30 7.25
C GLY A 309 -32.20 7.58 6.69
N LYS A 310 -32.53 6.38 7.22
CA LYS A 310 -33.76 5.69 6.90
C LYS A 310 -34.95 6.19 7.75
N LYS A 311 -34.65 6.68 8.96
CA LYS A 311 -35.67 7.34 9.81
C LYS A 311 -36.05 8.71 9.29
N GLU A 312 -35.06 9.54 8.89
CA GLU A 312 -35.34 10.86 8.29
C GLU A 312 -36.19 10.75 7.01
N LYS A 313 -35.91 9.76 6.13
CA LYS A 313 -36.71 9.54 4.92
C LYS A 313 -38.13 9.00 5.15
N ASN A 314 -38.41 8.49 6.34
CA ASN A 314 -39.76 7.99 6.67
C ASN A 314 -40.58 9.03 7.47
N GLU A 315 -39.96 10.14 7.86
CA GLU A 315 -40.57 11.25 8.58
C GLU A 315 -40.84 12.47 7.67
N GLU A 316 -40.36 12.46 6.41
CA GLU A 316 -40.74 13.33 5.29
C GLU A 316 -41.86 12.67 4.43
#